data_f4a52b907834ff2ca8830d9f12401891
#
_entry.id   f4a52b907834ff2ca8830d9f12401891
#
_cell.length_a   1.000
_cell.length_b   1.000
_cell.length_c   1.000
_cell.angle_alpha   90.00
_cell.angle_beta   90.00
_cell.angle_gamma   90.00
#
_symmetry.space_group_name_H-M   'P 1'
#
loop_
_entity.id
_entity.type
_entity.pdbx_description
1 polymer ?
#
loop_
_entity_poly.entity_id
_entity_poly.type
_entity_poly.pdbx_seq_one_letter_code
_entity_poly.pdbx_strand_id
1 'polypeptide(L)'
;MKDRREFLKTGLAGSAALLAGCAGNDDQGSTEPKANNTMLASPKVEGAVILSTWDHGLAANAKAWETLEAKGTVLDAVERGVMVTESDFKNRSVGLGGTPDRDGRTTLDACIQDHDGRCGSVAFLERIEHPISVARAIMERTPHVMLVGEGAQRWALENGFSEKEVDIPQVREAYAEWLKTSEYKPIANRENHDTIGLIAMDATGRMAGSCTTSGMAYKIHGRVGDSPIIGAGLFVDGEVGAACATGTGELVIRTAGTHTVVELMRQGMEPEAACKEAVRRILKFLPSPLDHQVGFLALRKDGAYGAWSIQTGFNYALRTNAREELLGSGAAMEATLKH
;
A
#
# COMPACT_ATOMS: atom_id res chain seq x y z
N MET A 1 47.61 -3.58 -10.74
CA MET A 1 46.45 -4.38 -10.34
C MET A 1 46.85 -5.21 -9.15
N LYS A 2 46.53 -4.79 -7.91
CA LYS A 2 46.87 -5.56 -6.70
C LYS A 2 45.79 -6.62 -6.46
N ASP A 3 46.31 -7.83 -6.19
CA ASP A 3 45.54 -9.06 -6.09
C ASP A 3 44.57 -9.08 -4.92
N ARG A 4 43.35 -9.49 -5.17
CA ARG A 4 42.24 -9.62 -4.19
C ARG A 4 42.53 -10.58 -3.04
N ARG A 5 43.58 -11.37 -3.14
CA ARG A 5 43.97 -12.37 -2.13
C ARG A 5 44.79 -11.80 -0.97
N GLU A 6 45.39 -10.63 -1.10
CA GLU A 6 46.15 -10.01 0.00
C GLU A 6 45.25 -9.23 0.99
N PHE A 7 44.04 -8.82 0.58
CA PHE A 7 43.12 -8.08 1.47
C PHE A 7 42.49 -8.95 2.57
N LEU A 8 42.41 -10.25 2.38
CA LEU A 8 41.78 -11.17 3.33
C LEU A 8 42.70 -11.73 4.40
N LYS A 9 44.03 -11.46 4.36
CA LYS A 9 44.97 -11.94 5.34
C LYS A 9 45.33 -10.99 6.47
N THR A 10 44.85 -9.73 6.41
CA THR A 10 45.16 -8.70 7.42
C THR A 10 44.04 -8.42 8.42
N GLY A 11 42.94 -9.17 8.37
CA GLY A 11 41.75 -8.96 9.21
C GLY A 11 41.59 -9.87 10.44
N LEU A 12 42.55 -10.76 10.73
CA LEU A 12 42.38 -11.77 11.78
C LEU A 12 43.47 -11.74 12.87
N ALA A 13 43.91 -10.58 13.31
CA ALA A 13 44.77 -10.49 14.48
C ALA A 13 44.48 -9.20 15.25
N GLY A 14 43.57 -9.24 16.20
CA GLY A 14 43.33 -8.10 17.07
C GLY A 14 42.01 -8.10 17.82
N SER A 15 41.68 -9.14 18.58
CA SER A 15 40.62 -9.05 19.61
C SER A 15 40.79 -10.17 20.65
N ALA A 16 41.82 -10.07 21.47
CA ALA A 16 41.88 -10.79 22.72
C ALA A 16 42.78 -10.00 23.69
N ALA A 17 42.17 -9.18 24.54
CA ALA A 17 42.62 -8.76 25.86
C ALA A 17 41.84 -7.50 26.28
N LEU A 18 40.96 -7.67 27.25
CA LEU A 18 40.67 -6.72 28.35
C LEU A 18 39.41 -7.19 29.08
N LEU A 19 39.59 -8.20 29.91
CA LEU A 19 38.74 -8.51 31.03
C LEU A 19 39.64 -8.49 32.26
N ALA A 20 39.59 -7.41 33.06
CA ALA A 20 39.89 -7.42 34.50
C ALA A 20 39.69 -6.04 35.11
N GLY A 21 38.75 -5.95 36.04
CA GLY A 21 38.85 -5.09 37.22
C GLY A 21 38.16 -3.74 37.17
N CYS A 22 37.01 -3.64 37.84
CA CYS A 22 36.89 -2.85 39.07
C CYS A 22 35.48 -3.01 39.60
N ALA A 23 35.38 -3.64 40.74
CA ALA A 23 34.20 -3.55 41.60
C ALA A 23 34.23 -2.18 42.33
N GLY A 24 33.11 -1.50 42.34
CA GLY A 24 32.88 -0.28 43.11
C GLY A 24 31.38 -0.04 43.21
N ASN A 25 30.84 -0.27 44.39
CA ASN A 25 29.48 0.10 44.82
C ASN A 25 29.24 1.57 44.57
N ASP A 26 28.01 1.88 44.11
CA ASP A 26 27.16 2.85 44.82
C ASP A 26 25.70 2.76 44.27
N ASP A 27 24.87 2.35 45.18
CA ASP A 27 23.41 2.30 45.10
C ASP A 27 22.84 3.73 45.10
N GLN A 28 22.26 4.16 43.98
CA GLN A 28 21.29 5.25 43.92
C GLN A 28 20.15 4.83 43.02
N GLY A 29 19.10 4.33 43.61
CA GLY A 29 17.86 3.99 42.96
C GLY A 29 17.18 5.20 42.30
N SER A 30 17.30 5.31 41.01
CA SER A 30 16.36 6.07 40.18
C SER A 30 15.33 5.09 39.60
N THR A 31 14.20 4.98 40.30
CA THR A 31 13.01 4.32 39.75
C THR A 31 12.45 5.22 38.65
N GLU A 32 12.93 5.03 37.45
CA GLU A 32 12.16 5.46 36.27
C GLU A 32 10.83 4.68 36.25
N PRO A 33 9.68 5.36 36.15
CA PRO A 33 8.42 4.67 35.99
C PRO A 33 8.48 3.87 34.68
N LYS A 34 8.52 2.54 34.77
CA LYS A 34 8.22 1.66 33.65
C LYS A 34 6.84 2.08 33.15
N ALA A 35 6.82 2.82 32.04
CA ALA A 35 5.58 3.05 31.30
C ALA A 35 5.01 1.67 30.98
N ASN A 36 3.95 1.30 31.67
CA ASN A 36 3.12 0.16 31.36
C ASN A 36 2.44 0.47 30.02
N ASN A 37 3.17 0.32 28.93
CA ASN A 37 2.66 0.40 27.59
C ASN A 37 1.92 -0.92 27.33
N THR A 38 0.76 -1.09 27.97
CA THR A 38 -0.18 -2.15 27.60
C THR A 38 -0.66 -1.80 26.19
N MET A 39 0.07 -2.28 25.18
CA MET A 39 -0.39 -2.20 23.80
C MET A 39 -1.72 -2.93 23.77
N LEU A 40 -2.80 -2.21 23.50
CA LEU A 40 -4.11 -2.80 23.29
C LEU A 40 -3.99 -3.79 22.13
N ALA A 41 -4.51 -5.01 22.33
CA ALA A 41 -4.52 -6.00 21.27
C ALA A 41 -5.37 -5.47 20.10
N SER A 42 -4.90 -5.69 18.88
CA SER A 42 -5.65 -5.33 17.68
C SER A 42 -7.00 -6.08 17.63
N PRO A 43 -8.06 -5.48 17.09
CA PRO A 43 -9.31 -6.18 16.85
C PRO A 43 -9.06 -7.40 15.96
N LYS A 44 -9.81 -8.48 16.22
CA LYS A 44 -9.65 -9.77 15.56
C LYS A 44 -10.97 -10.30 15.04
N VAL A 45 -10.93 -10.93 13.87
CA VAL A 45 -12.08 -11.55 13.21
C VAL A 45 -11.79 -13.03 12.99
N GLU A 46 -12.78 -13.88 13.22
CA GLU A 46 -12.74 -15.29 12.83
C GLU A 46 -13.37 -15.49 11.45
N GLY A 47 -12.75 -16.35 10.63
CA GLY A 47 -13.22 -16.68 9.28
C GLY A 47 -12.79 -15.66 8.22
N ALA A 48 -13.62 -15.53 7.19
CA ALA A 48 -13.31 -14.64 6.08
C ALA A 48 -13.39 -13.17 6.47
N VAL A 49 -12.43 -12.37 5.99
CA VAL A 49 -12.36 -10.93 6.21
C VAL A 49 -11.80 -10.23 5.00
N ILE A 50 -12.37 -9.08 4.67
CA ILE A 50 -11.92 -8.20 3.60
C ILE A 50 -11.76 -6.80 4.17
N LEU A 51 -10.64 -6.18 3.87
CA LEU A 51 -10.30 -4.82 4.25
C LEU A 51 -9.87 -4.04 3.03
N SER A 52 -10.31 -2.79 2.90
CA SER A 52 -9.85 -1.92 1.83
C SER A 52 -9.75 -0.47 2.29
N THR A 53 -8.87 0.28 1.67
CA THR A 53 -8.65 1.69 1.97
C THR A 53 -9.83 2.53 1.52
N TRP A 54 -10.17 3.56 2.31
CA TRP A 54 -11.15 4.60 2.06
C TRP A 54 -12.61 4.12 2.00
N ASP A 55 -13.54 5.07 1.87
CA ASP A 55 -14.99 4.84 1.85
C ASP A 55 -15.47 4.12 0.58
N HIS A 56 -14.82 4.37 -0.58
CA HIS A 56 -15.11 3.63 -1.81
C HIS A 56 -14.80 2.12 -1.68
N GLY A 57 -14.00 1.75 -0.67
CA GLY A 57 -13.75 0.38 -0.27
C GLY A 57 -14.98 -0.40 0.15
N LEU A 58 -16.07 0.25 0.61
CA LEU A 58 -17.33 -0.43 0.94
C LEU A 58 -17.89 -1.18 -0.27
N ALA A 59 -17.99 -0.51 -1.42
CA ALA A 59 -18.48 -1.14 -2.65
C ALA A 59 -17.53 -2.24 -3.16
N ALA A 60 -16.22 -2.01 -3.05
CA ALA A 60 -15.20 -3.00 -3.41
C ALA A 60 -15.29 -4.25 -2.51
N ASN A 61 -15.42 -4.06 -1.19
CA ASN A 61 -15.58 -5.16 -0.23
C ASN A 61 -16.86 -5.95 -0.47
N ALA A 62 -17.97 -5.28 -0.79
CA ALA A 62 -19.22 -5.95 -1.12
C ALA A 62 -19.06 -6.88 -2.33
N LYS A 63 -18.40 -6.42 -3.40
CA LYS A 63 -18.14 -7.23 -4.60
C LYS A 63 -17.15 -8.36 -4.33
N ALA A 64 -16.12 -8.12 -3.56
CA ALA A 64 -15.16 -9.15 -3.14
C ALA A 64 -15.86 -10.22 -2.29
N TRP A 65 -16.74 -9.83 -1.40
CA TRP A 65 -17.53 -10.72 -0.57
C TRP A 65 -18.48 -11.61 -1.39
N GLU A 66 -19.25 -11.00 -2.30
CA GLU A 66 -20.09 -11.73 -3.26
C GLU A 66 -19.30 -12.79 -4.03
N THR A 67 -18.05 -12.47 -4.40
CA THR A 67 -17.16 -13.39 -5.10
C THR A 67 -16.78 -14.60 -4.23
N LEU A 68 -16.49 -14.39 -2.93
CA LEU A 68 -16.21 -15.48 -2.00
C LEU A 68 -17.46 -16.35 -1.74
N GLU A 69 -18.64 -15.74 -1.59
CA GLU A 69 -19.92 -16.46 -1.42
C GLU A 69 -20.24 -17.32 -2.65
N ALA A 70 -19.91 -16.85 -3.85
CA ALA A 70 -20.00 -17.59 -5.09
C ALA A 70 -18.91 -18.67 -5.25
N LYS A 71 -18.10 -18.93 -4.21
CA LYS A 71 -17.00 -19.90 -4.17
C LYS A 71 -15.84 -19.55 -5.14
N GLY A 72 -15.66 -18.28 -5.48
CA GLY A 72 -14.45 -17.78 -6.10
C GLY A 72 -13.27 -17.84 -5.12
N THR A 73 -12.06 -17.81 -5.64
CA THR A 73 -10.85 -17.77 -4.82
C THR A 73 -10.69 -16.39 -4.16
N VAL A 74 -9.87 -16.31 -3.10
CA VAL A 74 -9.51 -15.01 -2.49
C VAL A 74 -8.81 -14.09 -3.49
N LEU A 75 -8.07 -14.64 -4.45
CA LEU A 75 -7.46 -13.88 -5.53
C LEU A 75 -8.51 -13.28 -6.48
N ASP A 76 -9.55 -14.05 -6.83
CA ASP A 76 -10.69 -13.53 -7.62
C ASP A 76 -11.42 -12.42 -6.86
N ALA A 77 -11.55 -12.57 -5.55
CA ALA A 77 -12.22 -11.59 -4.71
C ALA A 77 -11.49 -10.25 -4.69
N VAL A 78 -10.17 -10.24 -4.49
CA VAL A 78 -9.40 -8.99 -4.45
C VAL A 78 -9.33 -8.31 -5.82
N GLU A 79 -9.27 -9.07 -6.92
CA GLU A 79 -9.35 -8.51 -8.27
C GLU A 79 -10.71 -7.87 -8.53
N ARG A 80 -11.80 -8.66 -8.39
CA ARG A 80 -13.16 -8.19 -8.70
C ARG A 80 -13.62 -7.07 -7.78
N GLY A 81 -13.13 -7.06 -6.55
CA GLY A 81 -13.39 -5.98 -5.60
C GLY A 81 -12.88 -4.64 -6.11
N VAL A 82 -11.60 -4.53 -6.44
CA VAL A 82 -11.02 -3.25 -6.88
C VAL A 82 -11.49 -2.82 -8.27
N MET A 83 -11.91 -3.76 -9.14
CA MET A 83 -12.51 -3.45 -10.44
C MET A 83 -13.74 -2.55 -10.30
N VAL A 84 -14.50 -2.64 -9.20
CA VAL A 84 -15.63 -1.75 -8.93
C VAL A 84 -15.18 -0.29 -8.86
N THR A 85 -14.07 -0.04 -8.18
CA THR A 85 -13.51 1.32 -8.06
C THR A 85 -12.85 1.77 -9.38
N GLU A 86 -12.20 0.88 -10.11
CA GLU A 86 -11.63 1.19 -11.44
C GLU A 86 -12.71 1.58 -12.45
N SER A 87 -13.92 1.02 -12.34
CA SER A 87 -15.08 1.35 -13.19
C SER A 87 -15.87 2.57 -12.71
N ASP A 88 -15.59 3.12 -11.54
CA ASP A 88 -16.25 4.33 -11.06
C ASP A 88 -15.59 5.58 -11.65
N PHE A 89 -16.09 6.03 -12.77
CA PHE A 89 -15.60 7.25 -13.44
C PHE A 89 -15.83 8.56 -12.66
N LYS A 90 -16.47 8.52 -11.49
CA LYS A 90 -16.51 9.65 -10.56
C LYS A 90 -15.31 9.68 -9.62
N ASN A 91 -14.63 8.55 -9.43
CA ASN A 91 -13.40 8.50 -8.67
C ASN A 91 -12.29 9.26 -9.42
N ARG A 92 -11.56 10.14 -8.74
CA ARG A 92 -10.52 11.00 -9.33
C ARG A 92 -9.10 10.52 -9.10
N SER A 93 -8.94 9.38 -8.45
CA SER A 93 -7.63 8.81 -8.09
C SER A 93 -7.45 7.35 -8.49
N VAL A 94 -8.49 6.68 -8.98
CA VAL A 94 -8.44 5.28 -9.43
C VAL A 94 -9.12 5.13 -10.79
N GLY A 95 -8.56 4.30 -11.66
CA GLY A 95 -9.12 3.97 -12.96
C GLY A 95 -9.10 5.12 -13.97
N LEU A 96 -9.85 4.95 -15.06
CA LEU A 96 -9.90 5.90 -16.17
C LEU A 96 -10.55 7.25 -15.81
N GLY A 97 -11.30 7.30 -14.69
CA GLY A 97 -11.86 8.53 -14.13
C GLY A 97 -10.86 9.44 -13.45
N GLY A 98 -9.64 8.95 -13.25
CA GLY A 98 -8.59 9.63 -12.49
C GLY A 98 -8.10 10.94 -13.12
N THR A 99 -7.58 11.81 -12.27
CA THR A 99 -6.97 13.07 -12.70
C THR A 99 -5.74 12.80 -13.56
N PRO A 100 -5.59 13.43 -14.72
CA PRO A 100 -4.47 13.16 -15.62
C PRO A 100 -3.13 13.66 -15.06
N ASP A 101 -2.05 13.26 -15.70
CA ASP A 101 -0.74 13.84 -15.51
C ASP A 101 -0.63 15.25 -16.16
N ARG A 102 0.55 15.87 -16.08
CA ARG A 102 0.77 17.22 -16.64
C ARG A 102 0.63 17.32 -18.16
N ASP A 103 0.70 16.20 -18.86
CA ASP A 103 0.55 16.12 -20.32
C ASP A 103 -0.90 15.77 -20.72
N GLY A 104 -1.82 15.72 -19.77
CA GLY A 104 -3.24 15.45 -19.98
C GLY A 104 -3.57 13.96 -20.16
N ARG A 105 -2.67 13.04 -19.78
CA ARG A 105 -2.83 11.60 -19.95
C ARG A 105 -3.13 10.93 -18.61
N THR A 106 -4.19 10.14 -18.53
CA THR A 106 -4.49 9.31 -17.35
C THR A 106 -3.72 8.01 -17.47
N THR A 107 -2.73 7.81 -16.58
CA THR A 107 -1.90 6.62 -16.53
C THR A 107 -2.24 5.80 -15.28
N LEU A 108 -2.26 4.48 -15.43
CA LEU A 108 -2.79 3.52 -14.46
C LEU A 108 -1.68 2.59 -13.97
N ASP A 109 -1.69 2.36 -12.66
CA ASP A 109 -0.73 1.51 -11.97
C ASP A 109 -1.50 0.48 -11.14
N ALA A 110 -1.11 -0.80 -11.16
CA ALA A 110 -1.74 -1.84 -10.35
C ALA A 110 -0.77 -2.97 -9.99
N CYS A 111 -1.01 -3.62 -8.86
CA CYS A 111 -0.40 -4.90 -8.52
C CYS A 111 -1.37 -5.82 -7.78
N ILE A 112 -1.12 -7.11 -7.90
CA ILE A 112 -1.84 -8.17 -7.23
C ILE A 112 -0.85 -9.20 -6.70
N GLN A 113 -1.13 -9.79 -5.54
CA GLN A 113 -0.29 -10.81 -4.94
C GLN A 113 -1.14 -11.86 -4.23
N ASP A 114 -0.80 -13.12 -4.41
CA ASP A 114 -1.41 -14.23 -3.70
C ASP A 114 -0.60 -14.69 -2.48
N HIS A 115 -1.16 -15.60 -1.75
CA HIS A 115 -0.63 -16.13 -0.50
C HIS A 115 0.61 -17.05 -0.69
N ASP A 116 0.84 -17.55 -1.89
CA ASP A 116 2.01 -18.36 -2.23
C ASP A 116 3.19 -17.48 -2.68
N GLY A 117 3.03 -16.14 -2.64
CA GLY A 117 4.04 -15.16 -3.02
C GLY A 117 4.07 -14.86 -4.53
N ARG A 118 3.20 -15.47 -5.35
CA ARG A 118 3.09 -15.11 -6.76
C ARG A 118 2.48 -13.72 -6.88
N CYS A 119 3.03 -12.91 -7.75
CA CYS A 119 2.59 -11.53 -7.92
C CYS A 119 2.70 -11.07 -9.38
N GLY A 120 1.91 -10.07 -9.72
CA GLY A 120 1.94 -9.40 -11.00
C GLY A 120 1.68 -7.92 -10.84
N SER A 121 2.30 -7.13 -11.72
CA SER A 121 2.22 -5.67 -11.68
C SER A 121 2.19 -5.07 -13.07
N VAL A 122 1.50 -3.96 -13.19
CA VAL A 122 1.55 -3.11 -14.36
C VAL A 122 1.68 -1.65 -13.92
N ALA A 123 2.52 -0.90 -14.62
CA ALA A 123 2.65 0.52 -14.37
C ALA A 123 2.62 1.31 -15.68
N PHE A 124 2.12 2.55 -15.57
CA PHE A 124 2.05 3.47 -16.69
C PHE A 124 1.24 2.91 -17.87
N LEU A 125 0.13 2.19 -17.54
CA LEU A 125 -0.83 1.67 -18.51
C LEU A 125 -1.83 2.77 -18.87
N GLU A 126 -2.33 2.80 -20.08
CA GLU A 126 -3.31 3.78 -20.52
C GLU A 126 -4.52 3.12 -21.17
N ARG A 127 -5.69 3.76 -21.04
CA ARG A 127 -6.93 3.39 -21.74
C ARG A 127 -7.40 1.94 -21.58
N ILE A 128 -6.92 1.22 -20.58
CA ILE A 128 -7.45 -0.11 -20.22
C ILE A 128 -8.20 0.02 -18.91
N GLU A 129 -9.49 -0.33 -18.91
CA GLU A 129 -10.41 -0.09 -17.78
C GLU A 129 -9.97 -0.77 -16.49
N HIS A 130 -9.40 -1.99 -16.61
CA HIS A 130 -8.99 -2.80 -15.46
C HIS A 130 -7.50 -3.12 -15.47
N PRO A 131 -6.62 -2.19 -15.05
CA PRO A 131 -5.20 -2.47 -14.90
C PRO A 131 -4.92 -3.63 -13.94
N ILE A 132 -5.77 -3.85 -12.94
CA ILE A 132 -5.62 -4.98 -12.01
C ILE A 132 -5.71 -6.33 -12.72
N SER A 133 -6.60 -6.47 -13.70
CA SER A 133 -6.72 -7.69 -14.49
C SER A 133 -5.53 -7.92 -15.41
N VAL A 134 -4.91 -6.84 -15.92
CA VAL A 134 -3.65 -6.93 -16.67
C VAL A 134 -2.52 -7.39 -15.73
N ALA A 135 -2.42 -6.83 -14.52
CA ALA A 135 -1.44 -7.24 -13.52
C ALA A 135 -1.59 -8.74 -13.18
N ARG A 136 -2.82 -9.22 -12.96
CA ARG A 136 -3.11 -10.64 -12.76
C ARG A 136 -2.70 -11.51 -13.95
N ALA A 137 -3.04 -11.09 -15.16
CA ALA A 137 -2.68 -11.83 -16.36
C ALA A 137 -1.16 -11.93 -16.56
N ILE A 138 -0.39 -10.89 -16.20
CA ILE A 138 1.07 -10.93 -16.21
C ILE A 138 1.56 -12.01 -15.23
N MET A 139 1.05 -12.06 -14.01
CA MET A 139 1.38 -13.09 -13.01
C MET A 139 1.09 -14.51 -13.50
N GLU A 140 -0.07 -14.71 -14.15
CA GLU A 140 -0.56 -16.05 -14.51
C GLU A 140 0.00 -16.57 -15.84
N ARG A 141 0.36 -15.67 -16.78
CA ARG A 141 0.65 -16.03 -18.19
C ARG A 141 2.09 -15.73 -18.61
N THR A 142 2.91 -15.16 -17.72
CA THR A 142 4.31 -14.82 -18.01
C THR A 142 5.23 -15.24 -16.88
N PRO A 143 6.55 -15.40 -17.13
CA PRO A 143 7.54 -15.58 -16.07
C PRO A 143 7.92 -14.25 -15.40
N HIS A 144 7.33 -13.13 -15.81
CA HIS A 144 7.66 -11.80 -15.33
C HIS A 144 6.72 -11.36 -14.22
N VAL A 145 7.25 -10.51 -13.34
CA VAL A 145 6.44 -9.89 -12.27
C VAL A 145 5.83 -8.57 -12.73
N MET A 146 6.51 -7.79 -13.57
CA MET A 146 6.07 -6.44 -13.90
C MET A 146 6.33 -6.09 -15.38
N LEU A 147 5.33 -5.51 -16.02
CA LEU A 147 5.45 -4.84 -17.31
C LEU A 147 5.07 -3.36 -17.17
N VAL A 148 5.68 -2.48 -17.99
CA VAL A 148 5.47 -1.03 -17.88
C VAL A 148 5.28 -0.35 -19.23
N GLY A 149 4.51 0.75 -19.25
CA GLY A 149 4.36 1.68 -20.37
C GLY A 149 3.94 1.01 -21.66
N GLU A 150 4.53 1.42 -22.80
CA GLU A 150 4.20 0.92 -24.14
C GLU A 150 4.32 -0.60 -24.27
N GLY A 151 5.31 -1.20 -23.58
CA GLY A 151 5.47 -2.65 -23.56
C GLY A 151 4.31 -3.36 -22.89
N ALA A 152 3.85 -2.84 -21.75
CA ALA A 152 2.67 -3.34 -21.05
C ALA A 152 1.39 -3.17 -21.88
N GLN A 153 1.21 -2.00 -22.49
CA GLN A 153 0.07 -1.70 -23.37
C GLN A 153 -0.03 -2.69 -24.52
N ARG A 154 1.06 -2.85 -25.26
CA ARG A 154 1.10 -3.78 -26.40
C ARG A 154 0.81 -5.22 -25.96
N TRP A 155 1.47 -5.68 -24.89
CA TRP A 155 1.23 -7.02 -24.35
C TRP A 155 -0.22 -7.22 -23.95
N ALA A 156 -0.83 -6.25 -23.28
CA ALA A 156 -2.23 -6.32 -22.86
C ALA A 156 -3.16 -6.47 -24.08
N LEU A 157 -2.99 -5.67 -25.12
CA LEU A 157 -3.79 -5.75 -26.35
C LEU A 157 -3.63 -7.12 -27.05
N GLU A 158 -2.41 -7.63 -27.15
CA GLU A 158 -2.10 -8.95 -27.72
C GLU A 158 -2.70 -10.10 -26.90
N ASN A 159 -2.99 -9.87 -25.59
CA ASN A 159 -3.55 -10.86 -24.67
C ASN A 159 -5.06 -10.69 -24.39
N GLY A 160 -5.77 -9.95 -25.25
CA GLY A 160 -7.24 -9.89 -25.25
C GLY A 160 -7.84 -8.75 -24.42
N PHE A 161 -7.03 -7.84 -23.88
CA PHE A 161 -7.53 -6.59 -23.31
C PHE A 161 -7.81 -5.58 -24.43
N SER A 162 -8.75 -4.68 -24.21
CA SER A 162 -9.14 -3.66 -25.18
C SER A 162 -8.99 -2.27 -24.60
N GLU A 163 -8.68 -1.32 -25.46
CA GLU A 163 -8.71 0.10 -25.10
C GLU A 163 -10.14 0.60 -24.96
N LYS A 164 -10.33 1.52 -24.01
CA LYS A 164 -11.57 2.23 -23.76
C LYS A 164 -11.30 3.73 -23.71
N GLU A 165 -11.87 4.44 -24.64
CA GLU A 165 -11.86 5.91 -24.60
C GLU A 165 -12.92 6.40 -23.62
N VAL A 166 -12.52 7.29 -22.72
CA VAL A 166 -13.42 7.90 -21.73
C VAL A 166 -13.20 9.40 -21.74
N ASP A 167 -14.24 10.15 -22.11
CA ASP A 167 -14.27 11.61 -21.96
C ASP A 167 -15.10 11.99 -20.72
N ILE A 168 -14.46 12.61 -19.75
CA ILE A 168 -15.09 13.08 -18.52
C ILE A 168 -14.99 14.61 -18.52
N PRO A 169 -16.09 15.35 -18.79
CA PRO A 169 -16.05 16.80 -18.88
C PRO A 169 -15.43 17.47 -17.65
N GLN A 170 -15.72 16.99 -16.45
CA GLN A 170 -15.20 17.54 -15.20
C GLN A 170 -13.69 17.40 -15.08
N VAL A 171 -13.12 16.29 -15.56
CA VAL A 171 -11.65 16.06 -15.58
C VAL A 171 -10.99 17.00 -16.59
N ARG A 172 -11.60 17.12 -17.78
CA ARG A 172 -11.09 18.01 -18.84
C ARG A 172 -11.13 19.48 -18.42
N GLU A 173 -12.20 19.92 -17.78
CA GLU A 173 -12.36 21.29 -17.28
C GLU A 173 -11.36 21.59 -16.15
N ALA A 174 -11.19 20.67 -15.19
CA ALA A 174 -10.22 20.79 -14.11
C ALA A 174 -8.78 20.85 -14.63
N TYR A 175 -8.47 20.05 -15.64
CA TYR A 175 -7.15 20.08 -16.30
C TYR A 175 -6.91 21.40 -17.04
N ALA A 176 -7.91 21.92 -17.78
CA ALA A 176 -7.83 23.20 -18.45
C ALA A 176 -7.63 24.37 -17.46
N GLU A 177 -8.25 24.31 -16.29
CA GLU A 177 -8.06 25.30 -15.23
C GLU A 177 -6.64 25.22 -14.65
N TRP A 178 -6.17 23.99 -14.34
CA TRP A 178 -4.82 23.77 -13.85
C TRP A 178 -3.75 24.30 -14.83
N LEU A 179 -3.93 24.15 -16.14
CA LEU A 179 -3.00 24.64 -17.16
C LEU A 179 -2.78 26.17 -17.10
N LYS A 180 -3.72 26.95 -16.56
CA LYS A 180 -3.57 28.40 -16.43
C LYS A 180 -2.46 28.80 -15.47
N THR A 181 -2.21 28.00 -14.44
CA THR A 181 -1.14 28.23 -13.47
C THR A 181 0.05 27.31 -13.71
N SER A 182 -0.20 26.09 -14.18
CA SER A 182 0.79 25.01 -14.39
C SER A 182 1.73 24.80 -13.21
N GLU A 183 1.29 25.22 -12.01
CA GLU A 183 2.07 25.04 -10.78
C GLU A 183 1.89 23.61 -10.28
N TYR A 184 2.96 22.83 -10.36
CA TYR A 184 3.02 21.54 -9.70
C TYR A 184 3.37 21.74 -8.23
N LYS A 185 2.37 21.62 -7.39
CA LYS A 185 2.57 21.49 -5.94
C LYS A 185 2.09 20.09 -5.56
N PRO A 186 2.98 19.21 -5.08
CA PRO A 186 2.53 17.97 -4.47
C PRO A 186 1.74 18.34 -3.21
N ILE A 187 0.43 18.30 -3.32
CA ILE A 187 -0.49 18.57 -2.20
C ILE A 187 -0.85 17.20 -1.64
N ALA A 188 -0.76 17.05 -0.31
CA ALA A 188 -1.38 15.91 0.35
C ALA A 188 -2.86 15.89 -0.02
N ASN A 189 -3.26 14.91 -0.84
CA ASN A 189 -4.62 14.83 -1.30
C ASN A 189 -5.48 14.31 -0.15
N ARG A 190 -6.14 15.21 0.57
CA ARG A 190 -7.03 14.90 1.68
C ARG A 190 -8.48 14.69 1.25
N GLU A 191 -8.84 15.25 0.10
CA GLU A 191 -10.22 15.32 -0.37
C GLU A 191 -10.52 14.32 -1.50
N ASN A 192 -9.49 13.89 -2.24
CA ASN A 192 -9.60 12.88 -3.27
C ASN A 192 -8.75 11.67 -2.85
N HIS A 193 -9.39 10.64 -2.41
CA HIS A 193 -8.81 9.39 -1.91
C HIS A 193 -7.90 8.75 -2.95
N ASP A 194 -6.60 8.56 -2.63
CA ASP A 194 -5.55 8.39 -3.63
C ASP A 194 -5.47 7.00 -4.27
N THR A 195 -5.78 5.94 -3.55
CA THR A 195 -5.48 4.57 -3.99
C THR A 195 -6.44 3.61 -3.34
N ILE A 196 -6.96 2.64 -4.08
CA ILE A 196 -7.57 1.48 -3.44
C ILE A 196 -6.54 0.37 -3.26
N GLY A 197 -6.27 0.05 -1.99
CA GLY A 197 -5.64 -1.19 -1.58
C GLY A 197 -6.71 -2.09 -0.97
N LEU A 198 -6.76 -3.36 -1.37
CA LEU A 198 -7.68 -4.35 -0.84
C LEU A 198 -6.89 -5.59 -0.43
N ILE A 199 -7.03 -6.03 0.81
CA ILE A 199 -6.44 -7.24 1.36
C ILE A 199 -7.53 -8.12 1.93
N ALA A 200 -7.47 -9.41 1.67
CA ALA A 200 -8.50 -10.35 2.06
C ALA A 200 -7.92 -11.68 2.56
N MET A 201 -8.67 -12.32 3.45
CA MET A 201 -8.47 -13.71 3.88
C MET A 201 -9.79 -14.46 3.74
N ASP A 202 -9.78 -15.62 3.14
CA ASP A 202 -10.95 -16.50 3.08
C ASP A 202 -11.12 -17.35 4.35
N ALA A 203 -12.22 -18.09 4.44
CA ALA A 203 -12.53 -18.93 5.59
C ALA A 203 -11.52 -20.07 5.82
N THR A 204 -10.65 -20.37 4.85
CA THR A 204 -9.58 -21.39 4.98
C THR A 204 -8.26 -20.78 5.44
N GLY A 205 -8.19 -19.45 5.58
CA GLY A 205 -6.99 -18.72 5.95
C GLY A 205 -6.05 -18.43 4.76
N ARG A 206 -6.48 -18.61 3.50
CA ARG A 206 -5.73 -18.15 2.33
C ARG A 206 -5.91 -16.67 2.16
N MET A 207 -4.83 -15.99 1.81
CA MET A 207 -4.79 -14.53 1.70
C MET A 207 -4.45 -14.09 0.27
N ALA A 208 -4.92 -12.93 -0.09
CA ALA A 208 -4.49 -12.21 -1.30
C ALA A 208 -4.64 -10.70 -1.09
N GLY A 209 -4.03 -9.94 -1.96
CA GLY A 209 -4.20 -8.48 -1.98
C GLY A 209 -4.06 -7.91 -3.38
N SER A 210 -4.62 -6.73 -3.55
CA SER A 210 -4.56 -5.92 -4.76
C SER A 210 -4.40 -4.46 -4.42
N CYS A 211 -3.75 -3.71 -5.30
CA CYS A 211 -3.57 -2.28 -5.17
C CYS A 211 -3.66 -1.66 -6.56
N THR A 212 -4.46 -0.60 -6.74
CA THR A 212 -4.65 0.06 -8.03
C THR A 212 -4.92 1.56 -7.87
N THR A 213 -4.43 2.34 -8.82
CA THR A 213 -4.50 3.81 -8.82
C THR A 213 -4.33 4.40 -10.21
N SER A 214 -4.77 5.65 -10.40
CA SER A 214 -4.32 6.53 -11.48
C SER A 214 -3.17 7.45 -11.06
N GLY A 215 -2.73 7.33 -9.81
CA GLY A 215 -1.61 8.09 -9.24
C GLY A 215 -1.98 9.53 -8.85
N MET A 216 -0.96 10.32 -8.59
CA MET A 216 -1.08 11.70 -8.13
C MET A 216 -1.56 12.61 -9.27
N ALA A 217 -2.45 13.54 -8.94
CA ALA A 217 -2.95 14.54 -9.89
C ALA A 217 -1.82 15.39 -10.48
N TYR A 218 -1.85 15.61 -11.79
CA TYR A 218 -0.91 16.44 -12.54
C TYR A 218 0.56 16.05 -12.33
N LYS A 219 0.80 14.79 -12.04
CA LYS A 219 2.15 14.21 -11.88
C LYS A 219 3.00 14.45 -13.13
N ILE A 220 4.32 14.44 -12.97
CA ILE A 220 5.23 14.45 -14.13
C ILE A 220 4.94 13.21 -14.97
N HIS A 221 4.86 13.36 -16.29
CA HIS A 221 4.70 12.24 -17.21
C HIS A 221 5.81 11.20 -16.99
N GLY A 222 5.45 9.95 -16.79
CA GLY A 222 6.40 8.89 -16.41
C GLY A 222 6.51 8.63 -14.90
N ARG A 223 5.91 9.47 -14.02
CA ARG A 223 5.92 9.21 -12.58
C ARG A 223 5.05 8.01 -12.26
N VAL A 224 5.60 7.10 -11.50
CA VAL A 224 4.94 5.93 -10.90
C VAL A 224 5.06 6.04 -9.37
N GLY A 225 3.97 5.76 -8.64
CA GLY A 225 3.93 5.70 -7.18
C GLY A 225 4.23 4.31 -6.64
N ASP A 226 3.79 4.07 -5.41
CA ASP A 226 3.99 2.80 -4.70
C ASP A 226 3.05 1.68 -5.16
N SER A 227 1.87 2.02 -5.70
CA SER A 227 0.78 1.07 -5.96
C SER A 227 1.15 -0.13 -6.84
N PRO A 228 2.04 -0.06 -7.86
CA PRO A 228 2.44 -1.23 -8.63
C PRO A 228 3.65 -1.96 -8.06
N ILE A 229 4.21 -1.51 -6.93
CA ILE A 229 5.46 -2.01 -6.37
C ILE A 229 5.17 -2.94 -5.19
N ILE A 230 5.38 -4.24 -5.40
CA ILE A 230 5.29 -5.24 -4.33
C ILE A 230 6.34 -4.92 -3.24
N GLY A 231 5.88 -4.88 -2.00
CA GLY A 231 6.66 -4.46 -0.84
C GLY A 231 6.54 -2.97 -0.51
N ALA A 232 6.01 -2.17 -1.44
CA ALA A 232 5.69 -0.75 -1.19
C ALA A 232 4.17 -0.55 -1.03
N GLY A 233 3.39 -0.55 -2.09
CA GLY A 233 1.94 -0.35 -2.05
C GLY A 233 1.16 -1.56 -1.55
N LEU A 234 1.67 -2.77 -1.79
CA LEU A 234 1.07 -4.04 -1.38
C LEU A 234 2.16 -5.04 -1.00
N PHE A 235 1.92 -5.82 0.05
CA PHE A 235 2.70 -7.03 0.34
C PHE A 235 1.82 -8.09 1.00
N VAL A 236 1.92 -9.34 0.51
CA VAL A 236 1.21 -10.50 1.05
C VAL A 236 2.20 -11.60 1.35
N ASP A 237 2.14 -12.14 2.57
CA ASP A 237 2.84 -13.33 3.00
C ASP A 237 1.87 -14.28 3.69
N GLY A 238 1.62 -15.43 3.07
CA GLY A 238 0.62 -16.39 3.55
C GLY A 238 0.92 -17.00 4.92
N GLU A 239 2.14 -16.86 5.44
CA GLU A 239 2.51 -17.32 6.79
C GLU A 239 2.30 -16.24 7.86
N VAL A 240 2.28 -14.97 7.47
CA VAL A 240 2.26 -13.82 8.39
C VAL A 240 1.00 -12.99 8.26
N GLY A 241 0.75 -12.47 7.06
CA GLY A 241 -0.33 -11.53 6.83
C GLY A 241 -0.15 -10.71 5.56
N ALA A 242 -0.96 -9.67 5.43
CA ALA A 242 -0.94 -8.76 4.31
C ALA A 242 -1.00 -7.31 4.77
N ALA A 243 -0.44 -6.42 3.97
CA ALA A 243 -0.57 -4.97 4.17
C ALA A 243 -0.71 -4.25 2.82
N CYS A 244 -1.48 -3.17 2.81
CA CYS A 244 -1.54 -2.23 1.70
C CYS A 244 -1.36 -0.79 2.20
N ALA A 245 -0.99 0.09 1.28
CA ALA A 245 -0.72 1.49 1.55
C ALA A 245 -1.48 2.41 0.61
N THR A 246 -1.65 3.66 1.02
CA THR A 246 -2.26 4.74 0.26
C THR A 246 -1.60 6.07 0.60
N GLY A 247 -1.71 7.06 -0.29
CA GLY A 247 -1.22 8.42 -0.08
C GLY A 247 0.06 8.74 -0.86
N THR A 248 1.00 9.45 -0.24
CA THR A 248 2.24 9.89 -0.91
C THR A 248 3.19 8.71 -1.18
N GLY A 249 3.09 8.14 -2.38
CA GLY A 249 3.78 6.90 -2.78
C GLY A 249 5.29 6.96 -2.65
N GLU A 250 5.90 8.11 -2.87
CA GLU A 250 7.35 8.33 -2.73
C GLU A 250 7.85 8.01 -1.31
N LEU A 251 7.04 8.29 -0.29
CA LEU A 251 7.38 8.01 1.10
C LEU A 251 7.26 6.51 1.42
N VAL A 252 6.25 5.88 0.85
CA VAL A 252 6.01 4.44 0.98
C VAL A 252 7.12 3.64 0.30
N ILE A 253 7.52 4.02 -0.93
CA ILE A 253 8.62 3.39 -1.67
C ILE A 253 9.93 3.47 -0.88
N ARG A 254 10.28 4.66 -0.36
CA ARG A 254 11.54 4.91 0.37
C ARG A 254 11.70 4.06 1.62
N THR A 255 10.62 3.51 2.15
CA THR A 255 10.61 2.69 3.37
C THR A 255 10.29 1.22 3.12
N ALA A 256 10.05 0.80 1.87
CA ALA A 256 9.47 -0.51 1.56
C ALA A 256 8.26 -0.79 2.48
N GLY A 257 7.29 0.15 2.47
CA GLY A 257 6.36 0.36 3.57
C GLY A 257 5.54 -0.87 3.95
N THR A 258 4.86 -1.52 3.00
CA THR A 258 4.02 -2.69 3.29
C THR A 258 4.82 -3.93 3.67
N HIS A 259 5.98 -4.15 3.03
CA HIS A 259 6.92 -5.19 3.46
C HIS A 259 7.38 -4.95 4.90
N THR A 260 7.71 -3.70 5.24
CA THR A 260 8.07 -3.31 6.62
C THR A 260 6.96 -3.67 7.61
N VAL A 261 5.69 -3.37 7.30
CA VAL A 261 4.55 -3.69 8.17
C VAL A 261 4.44 -5.21 8.37
N VAL A 262 4.51 -6.00 7.31
CA VAL A 262 4.40 -7.47 7.39
C VAL A 262 5.58 -8.07 8.18
N GLU A 263 6.80 -7.58 7.98
CA GLU A 263 7.97 -8.05 8.76
C GLU A 263 7.90 -7.68 10.25
N LEU A 264 7.31 -6.54 10.58
CA LEU A 264 7.03 -6.20 11.98
C LEU A 264 5.98 -7.14 12.60
N MET A 265 4.93 -7.52 11.83
CA MET A 265 3.97 -8.54 12.26
C MET A 265 4.62 -9.91 12.40
N ARG A 266 5.58 -10.31 11.53
CA ARG A 266 6.39 -11.54 11.66
C ARG A 266 7.16 -11.58 12.97
N GLN A 267 7.64 -10.42 13.43
CA GLN A 267 8.35 -10.27 14.71
C GLN A 267 7.40 -10.22 15.92
N GLY A 268 6.09 -10.46 15.72
CA GLY A 268 5.09 -10.53 16.78
C GLY A 268 4.39 -9.21 17.11
N MET A 269 4.59 -8.16 16.30
CA MET A 269 3.92 -6.88 16.52
C MET A 269 2.43 -6.99 16.10
N GLU A 270 1.56 -6.32 16.85
CA GLU A 270 0.14 -6.19 16.48
C GLU A 270 -0.01 -5.35 15.18
N PRO A 271 -1.00 -5.63 14.29
CA PRO A 271 -1.15 -4.96 13.01
C PRO A 271 -1.18 -3.44 13.10
N GLU A 272 -1.96 -2.86 14.03
CA GLU A 272 -2.00 -1.41 14.22
C GLU A 272 -0.65 -0.85 14.64
N ALA A 273 0.02 -1.51 15.57
CA ALA A 273 1.34 -1.10 16.05
C ALA A 273 2.40 -1.20 14.93
N ALA A 274 2.31 -2.20 14.05
CA ALA A 274 3.18 -2.34 12.89
C ALA A 274 2.96 -1.20 11.88
N CYS A 275 1.71 -0.83 11.58
CA CYS A 275 1.37 0.33 10.77
C CYS A 275 1.90 1.64 11.40
N LYS A 276 1.71 1.82 12.70
CA LYS A 276 2.22 2.97 13.45
C LYS A 276 3.74 3.09 13.37
N GLU A 277 4.46 1.98 13.52
CA GLU A 277 5.93 1.96 13.41
C GLU A 277 6.40 2.28 11.99
N ALA A 278 5.71 1.78 10.95
CA ALA A 278 6.01 2.14 9.57
C ALA A 278 5.85 3.65 9.32
N VAL A 279 4.76 4.25 9.80
CA VAL A 279 4.55 5.71 9.76
C VAL A 279 5.67 6.44 10.52
N ARG A 280 6.03 5.97 11.72
CA ARG A 280 7.12 6.56 12.51
C ARG A 280 8.46 6.57 11.76
N ARG A 281 8.74 5.52 10.97
CA ARG A 281 9.96 5.46 10.12
C ARG A 281 9.93 6.51 9.02
N ILE A 282 8.79 6.74 8.40
CA ILE A 282 8.60 7.82 7.41
C ILE A 282 8.88 9.18 8.06
N LEU A 283 8.30 9.45 9.23
CA LEU A 283 8.41 10.74 9.91
C LEU A 283 9.83 11.13 10.28
N LYS A 284 10.75 10.15 10.45
CA LYS A 284 12.17 10.43 10.77
C LYS A 284 12.91 11.27 9.72
N PHE A 285 12.49 11.20 8.46
CA PHE A 285 13.15 11.92 7.36
C PHE A 285 12.24 12.89 6.63
N LEU A 286 11.08 13.19 7.21
CA LEU A 286 10.10 14.08 6.61
C LEU A 286 10.09 15.44 7.30
N PRO A 287 10.62 16.51 6.67
CA PRO A 287 10.74 17.81 7.31
C PRO A 287 9.40 18.51 7.55
N SER A 288 8.40 18.24 6.69
CA SER A 288 7.06 18.84 6.75
C SER A 288 5.96 17.76 6.72
N PRO A 289 5.72 17.06 7.85
CA PRO A 289 4.76 15.95 7.87
C PRO A 289 3.34 16.34 7.48
N LEU A 290 2.92 17.57 7.78
CA LEU A 290 1.57 18.06 7.48
C LEU A 290 1.30 18.31 6.00
N ASP A 291 2.34 18.31 5.16
CA ASP A 291 2.19 18.42 3.71
C ASP A 291 1.94 17.07 3.03
N HIS A 292 1.97 15.97 3.80
CA HIS A 292 1.87 14.61 3.29
C HIS A 292 0.86 13.77 4.05
N GLN A 293 0.20 12.85 3.35
CA GLN A 293 -0.58 11.77 3.93
C GLN A 293 -0.05 10.43 3.46
N VAL A 294 0.07 9.49 4.40
CA VAL A 294 0.28 8.06 4.13
C VAL A 294 -0.54 7.30 5.14
N GLY A 295 -1.32 6.32 4.66
CA GLY A 295 -2.03 5.35 5.48
C GLY A 295 -1.56 3.94 5.17
N PHE A 296 -1.38 3.13 6.22
CA PHE A 296 -1.17 1.69 6.12
C PHE A 296 -2.36 0.95 6.70
N LEU A 297 -2.75 -0.13 6.06
CA LEU A 297 -3.78 -1.06 6.49
C LEU A 297 -3.19 -2.46 6.49
N ALA A 298 -3.37 -3.21 7.58
CA ALA A 298 -2.77 -4.51 7.78
C ALA A 298 -3.77 -5.56 8.29
N LEU A 299 -3.59 -6.80 7.83
CA LEU A 299 -4.33 -7.98 8.22
C LEU A 299 -3.33 -9.10 8.53
N ARG A 300 -3.34 -9.62 9.76
CA ARG A 300 -2.52 -10.76 10.17
C ARG A 300 -3.29 -12.06 9.92
N LYS A 301 -2.56 -13.16 9.68
CA LYS A 301 -3.13 -14.48 9.37
C LYS A 301 -4.11 -15.02 10.41
N ASP A 302 -4.03 -14.58 11.65
CA ASP A 302 -4.94 -14.98 12.72
C ASP A 302 -6.24 -14.15 12.77
N GLY A 303 -6.44 -13.25 11.78
CA GLY A 303 -7.60 -12.38 11.66
C GLY A 303 -7.48 -11.06 12.43
N ALA A 304 -6.37 -10.78 13.11
CA ALA A 304 -6.11 -9.47 13.69
C ALA A 304 -5.84 -8.45 12.58
N TYR A 305 -6.36 -7.22 12.74
CA TYR A 305 -6.21 -6.17 11.75
C TYR A 305 -6.00 -4.81 12.42
N GLY A 306 -5.51 -3.84 11.65
CA GLY A 306 -5.33 -2.48 12.12
C GLY A 306 -4.83 -1.55 11.03
N ALA A 307 -4.95 -0.26 11.29
CA ALA A 307 -4.55 0.79 10.38
C ALA A 307 -3.93 1.97 11.13
N TRP A 308 -3.00 2.66 10.49
CA TRP A 308 -2.41 3.88 11.03
C TRP A 308 -1.98 4.82 9.92
N SER A 309 -2.07 6.12 10.15
CA SER A 309 -1.74 7.15 9.16
C SER A 309 -0.86 8.27 9.71
N ILE A 310 -0.30 9.11 8.83
CA ILE A 310 0.41 10.32 9.25
C ILE A 310 -0.56 11.29 9.87
N GLN A 311 -1.66 11.63 9.17
CA GLN A 311 -2.65 12.60 9.63
C GLN A 311 -4.01 11.93 9.85
N THR A 312 -4.83 12.49 10.73
CA THR A 312 -6.23 12.08 10.91
C THR A 312 -7.02 12.19 9.59
N GLY A 313 -8.10 11.39 9.50
CA GLY A 313 -8.99 11.37 8.34
C GLY A 313 -8.85 10.14 7.44
N PHE A 314 -7.80 9.33 7.60
CA PHE A 314 -7.73 8.03 6.92
C PHE A 314 -8.80 7.09 7.50
N ASN A 315 -9.60 6.50 6.62
CA ASN A 315 -10.59 5.48 6.95
C ASN A 315 -10.40 4.23 6.09
N TYR A 316 -11.01 3.14 6.51
CA TYR A 316 -10.96 1.88 5.78
C TYR A 316 -12.26 1.10 5.96
N ALA A 317 -12.63 0.37 4.92
CA ALA A 317 -13.80 -0.49 4.93
C ALA A 317 -13.44 -1.89 5.45
N LEU A 318 -14.31 -2.43 6.30
CA LEU A 318 -14.26 -3.80 6.82
C LEU A 318 -15.50 -4.57 6.35
N ARG A 319 -15.30 -5.79 5.85
CA ARG A 319 -16.37 -6.76 5.59
C ARG A 319 -16.05 -8.09 6.21
N THR A 320 -17.00 -8.64 6.94
CA THR A 320 -17.01 -9.97 7.52
C THR A 320 -18.40 -10.60 7.38
N ASN A 321 -18.61 -11.84 7.83
CA ASN A 321 -19.96 -12.42 7.92
C ASN A 321 -20.95 -11.59 8.74
N ALA A 322 -20.46 -10.89 9.78
CA ALA A 322 -21.30 -10.21 10.77
C ALA A 322 -21.36 -8.70 10.58
N ARG A 323 -20.38 -8.11 9.86
CA ARG A 323 -20.21 -6.65 9.82
C ARG A 323 -19.81 -6.16 8.44
N GLU A 324 -20.34 -4.99 8.10
CA GLU A 324 -19.90 -4.16 6.98
C GLU A 324 -19.83 -2.73 7.52
N GLU A 325 -18.63 -2.21 7.65
CA GLU A 325 -18.39 -0.96 8.38
C GLU A 325 -17.29 -0.13 7.73
N LEU A 326 -17.42 1.18 7.85
CA LEU A 326 -16.35 2.14 7.58
C LEU A 326 -15.72 2.55 8.91
N LEU A 327 -14.44 2.26 9.10
CA LEU A 327 -13.71 2.47 10.34
C LEU A 327 -12.66 3.58 10.16
N GLY A 328 -12.47 4.41 11.18
CA GLY A 328 -11.37 5.38 11.23
C GLY A 328 -10.06 4.72 11.68
N SER A 329 -8.94 5.17 11.12
CA SER A 329 -7.61 4.77 11.60
C SER A 329 -7.11 5.69 12.72
N GLY A 330 -6.17 5.19 13.52
CA GLY A 330 -5.31 6.07 14.31
C GLY A 330 -4.37 6.90 13.43
N ALA A 331 -3.84 7.99 13.97
CA ALA A 331 -2.92 8.87 13.28
C ALA A 331 -1.81 9.39 14.17
N ALA A 332 -0.67 9.74 13.57
CA ALA A 332 0.45 10.34 14.29
C ALA A 332 0.22 11.82 14.60
N MET A 333 -0.61 12.51 13.82
CA MET A 333 -0.86 13.95 13.91
C MET A 333 -2.31 14.28 13.62
N GLU A 334 -2.83 15.33 14.27
CA GLU A 334 -4.09 15.94 13.90
C GLU A 334 -3.95 16.66 12.54
N ALA A 335 -4.94 16.48 11.66
CA ALA A 335 -5.00 17.22 10.41
C ALA A 335 -5.22 18.71 10.71
N THR A 336 -4.34 19.56 10.22
CA THR A 336 -4.57 21.00 10.28
C THR A 336 -5.62 21.35 9.24
N LEU A 337 -6.77 21.84 9.69
CA LEU A 337 -7.76 22.44 8.80
C LEU A 337 -7.10 23.69 8.17
N LYS A 338 -6.69 23.60 6.91
CA LYS A 338 -6.40 24.82 6.14
C LYS A 338 -7.75 25.38 5.70
N HIS A 339 -8.17 26.47 6.35
CA HIS A 339 -9.30 27.30 5.93
C HIS A 339 -9.01 27.98 4.62
#